data_9ca9db6270be58dba954522419089728
#
_entry.id   9ca9db6270be58dba954522419089728
#
_cell.length_a   1.000
_cell.length_b   1.000
_cell.length_c   1.000
_cell.angle_alpha   90.00
_cell.angle_beta   90.00
_cell.angle_gamma   90.00
#
_symmetry.space_group_name_H-M   'P 1'
#
loop_
_entity.id
_entity.type
_entity.pdbx_description
1 polymer ?
#
loop_
_entity_poly.entity_id
_entity_poly.type
_entity_poly.pdbx_seq_one_letter_code
_entity_poly.pdbx_strand_id
1 'polypeptide(L)'
;MPIIEKTKYSYNDLTIEPAVISSIKSRKECDPYEHMDVNMRDYLPLFTAPMSTIANEHNFNIWKKNKIMPMLPRNIGADPNGSIEKRISYIKDFLDNGDWVALSLKEFEYVFVEHKMMSPGQIFPGYNRTYRVCVDLANGHMECLYDTINKAKEIARNNNYTLIVMTGNIANSETYRWICKHAEVDYIRLSIGSGSNCITATQTSIYYPIASLIDECKHIKNRCEGKSYVKSTPYIIADGGVRGYADVIKAIALGADYVMIGSLFTGLLESAAPLDIECYNSHYKYGYAAGIINDGINNILNLWDGLEDEDNNDTLVKIDNKELEQKKKDFIKDMKDIVKESYGMSTKKAQKLINPNAKSKTSEGCTKYIHVKETVKQWSDNMIDYFRSAMSYTDKKYINDFRGKVDLIINSSSAILAVNK
;
A
#
# COMPACT_ATOMS: atom_id res chain seq x y z
N MET A 1 36.02 1.67 -10.26
CA MET A 1 34.85 2.54 -10.40
C MET A 1 34.98 3.69 -9.40
N PRO A 2 34.69 4.93 -9.78
CA PRO A 2 34.75 6.03 -8.84
C PRO A 2 33.59 5.93 -7.84
N ILE A 3 33.85 6.29 -6.58
CA ILE A 3 32.81 6.54 -5.59
C ILE A 3 32.01 7.75 -6.09
N ILE A 4 30.69 7.61 -6.17
CA ILE A 4 29.81 8.72 -6.54
C ILE A 4 29.56 9.57 -5.31
N GLU A 5 30.23 10.72 -5.22
CA GLU A 5 30.03 11.68 -4.15
C GLU A 5 28.79 12.53 -4.40
N LYS A 6 27.61 11.97 -4.07
CA LYS A 6 26.34 12.71 -4.09
C LYS A 6 25.60 12.46 -2.80
N THR A 7 25.35 13.50 -2.04
CA THR A 7 24.47 13.44 -0.88
C THR A 7 23.07 13.04 -1.33
N LYS A 8 22.48 12.04 -0.67
CA LYS A 8 21.14 11.55 -0.90
C LYS A 8 20.33 11.63 0.39
N TYR A 9 19.03 11.85 0.26
CA TYR A 9 18.15 12.18 1.37
C TYR A 9 17.03 11.16 1.55
N SER A 10 16.66 10.91 2.79
CA SER A 10 15.48 10.18 3.24
C SER A 10 14.42 11.15 3.75
N TYR A 11 13.24 10.68 4.12
CA TYR A 11 12.16 11.56 4.61
C TYR A 11 12.54 12.40 5.84
N ASN A 12 13.38 11.84 6.72
CA ASN A 12 13.81 12.56 7.93
C ASN A 12 14.65 13.80 7.64
N ASP A 13 15.31 13.83 6.49
CA ASP A 13 16.20 14.93 6.12
C ASP A 13 15.45 16.16 5.59
N LEU A 14 14.14 16.03 5.38
CA LEU A 14 13.33 17.03 4.68
C LEU A 14 12.14 17.51 5.51
N THR A 15 11.76 18.77 5.31
CA THR A 15 10.46 19.34 5.71
C THR A 15 9.85 20.11 4.55
N ILE A 16 8.52 20.29 4.58
CA ILE A 16 7.81 21.08 3.58
C ILE A 16 7.83 22.54 4.01
N GLU A 17 8.18 23.44 3.09
CA GLU A 17 8.14 24.88 3.31
C GLU A 17 6.69 25.38 3.16
N PRO A 18 6.17 26.12 4.16
CA PRO A 18 4.86 26.76 4.00
C PRO A 18 4.88 27.82 2.90
N ALA A 19 3.77 28.03 2.23
CA ALA A 19 3.62 29.14 1.31
C ALA A 19 3.80 30.48 2.05
N VAL A 20 4.31 31.51 1.35
CA VAL A 20 4.45 32.85 1.90
C VAL A 20 3.10 33.41 2.38
N ILE A 21 2.06 33.18 1.62
CA ILE A 21 0.66 33.53 1.95
C ILE A 21 -0.22 32.41 1.40
N SER A 22 -1.23 32.01 2.17
CA SER A 22 -2.27 31.07 1.69
C SER A 22 -3.60 31.80 1.52
N SER A 23 -4.25 31.55 0.40
CA SER A 23 -5.61 32.04 0.10
C SER A 23 -6.68 31.14 0.71
N ILE A 24 -6.32 29.95 1.20
CA ILE A 24 -7.21 28.94 1.75
C ILE A 24 -7.64 29.34 3.16
N LYS A 25 -8.93 29.61 3.34
CA LYS A 25 -9.50 30.06 4.62
C LYS A 25 -9.73 28.93 5.61
N SER A 26 -9.96 27.72 5.10
CA SER A 26 -10.18 26.53 5.92
C SER A 26 -9.57 25.31 5.26
N ARG A 27 -8.89 24.46 6.04
CA ARG A 27 -8.37 23.18 5.55
C ARG A 27 -9.45 22.27 4.94
N LYS A 28 -10.74 22.50 5.27
CA LYS A 28 -11.88 21.78 4.68
C LYS A 28 -12.09 22.07 3.18
N GLU A 29 -11.50 23.15 2.66
CA GLU A 29 -11.51 23.47 1.24
C GLU A 29 -10.52 22.61 0.44
N CYS A 30 -9.59 21.91 1.12
CA CYS A 30 -8.60 21.08 0.46
C CYS A 30 -9.13 19.67 0.20
N ASP A 31 -8.89 19.19 -1.00
CA ASP A 31 -9.29 17.88 -1.46
C ASP A 31 -8.07 16.95 -1.62
N PRO A 32 -7.83 16.01 -0.69
CA PRO A 32 -6.69 15.12 -0.71
C PRO A 32 -6.92 13.83 -1.52
N TYR A 33 -8.05 13.72 -2.23
CA TYR A 33 -8.42 12.48 -2.91
C TYR A 33 -7.94 12.42 -4.36
N GLU A 34 -7.68 11.19 -4.80
CA GLU A 34 -7.60 10.83 -6.21
C GLU A 34 -8.98 10.46 -6.72
N HIS A 35 -9.43 11.15 -7.74
CA HIS A 35 -10.67 10.82 -8.44
C HIS A 35 -10.38 9.77 -9.50
N MET A 36 -10.33 8.49 -9.08
CA MET A 36 -9.90 7.37 -9.91
C MET A 36 -11.08 6.59 -10.42
N ASP A 37 -11.81 6.89 -11.35
CA ASP A 37 -12.61 5.89 -12.05
C ASP A 37 -14.02 6.34 -12.47
N VAL A 38 -14.54 5.62 -13.48
CA VAL A 38 -15.92 5.67 -14.00
C VAL A 38 -16.98 5.45 -12.91
N ASN A 39 -16.61 4.87 -11.77
CA ASN A 39 -17.46 4.60 -10.61
C ASN A 39 -17.37 5.66 -9.50
N MET A 40 -16.73 6.81 -9.75
CA MET A 40 -16.65 7.96 -8.83
C MET A 40 -16.21 7.61 -7.39
N ARG A 41 -15.33 6.63 -7.21
CA ARG A 41 -14.78 6.33 -5.89
C ARG A 41 -13.54 7.18 -5.66
N ASP A 42 -13.65 8.07 -4.68
CA ASP A 42 -12.51 8.84 -4.22
C ASP A 42 -11.64 7.99 -3.31
N TYR A 43 -10.36 7.89 -3.61
CA TYR A 43 -9.39 7.24 -2.77
C TYR A 43 -8.31 8.23 -2.33
N LEU A 44 -7.75 8.02 -1.15
CA LEU A 44 -6.47 8.61 -0.82
C LEU A 44 -5.40 8.02 -1.75
N PRO A 45 -4.29 8.72 -2.04
CA PRO A 45 -3.21 8.20 -2.88
C PRO A 45 -2.40 7.11 -2.15
N LEU A 46 -3.09 6.09 -1.62
CA LEU A 46 -2.54 5.09 -0.72
C LEU A 46 -2.88 3.66 -1.15
N PHE A 47 -1.87 2.79 -1.09
CA PHE A 47 -2.02 1.34 -1.21
C PHE A 47 -1.61 0.63 0.07
N THR A 48 -2.28 -0.48 0.38
CA THR A 48 -1.70 -1.46 1.30
C THR A 48 -0.56 -2.21 0.60
N ALA A 49 0.54 -2.46 1.31
CA ALA A 49 1.58 -3.34 0.77
C ALA A 49 1.06 -4.77 0.64
N PRO A 50 1.55 -5.56 -0.34
CA PRO A 50 1.13 -6.95 -0.56
C PRO A 50 1.69 -7.89 0.52
N MET A 51 1.36 -7.61 1.78
CA MET A 51 1.84 -8.34 2.95
C MET A 51 0.70 -9.11 3.61
N SER A 52 0.95 -10.38 3.95
CA SER A 52 0.00 -11.26 4.65
C SER A 52 -0.45 -10.74 6.02
N THR A 53 0.26 -9.75 6.57
CA THR A 53 -0.05 -9.12 7.86
C THR A 53 -0.92 -7.87 7.73
N ILE A 54 -1.37 -7.48 6.53
CA ILE A 54 -2.11 -6.23 6.31
C ILE A 54 -3.49 -6.50 5.73
N ALA A 55 -3.57 -7.05 4.52
CA ALA A 55 -4.81 -7.30 3.83
C ALA A 55 -5.03 -8.81 3.58
N ASN A 56 -6.27 -9.22 3.65
CA ASN A 56 -6.76 -10.54 3.28
C ASN A 56 -8.19 -10.43 2.73
N GLU A 57 -8.81 -11.55 2.38
CA GLU A 57 -10.18 -11.60 1.86
C GLU A 57 -11.24 -11.07 2.83
N HIS A 58 -11.01 -11.16 4.15
CA HIS A 58 -11.99 -10.76 5.17
C HIS A 58 -11.98 -9.25 5.43
N ASN A 59 -10.79 -8.62 5.44
CA ASN A 59 -10.66 -7.19 5.72
C ASN A 59 -10.54 -6.32 4.47
N PHE A 60 -10.57 -6.90 3.26
CA PHE A 60 -10.36 -6.20 2.00
C PHE A 60 -11.31 -5.01 1.81
N ASN A 61 -12.58 -5.21 2.13
CA ASN A 61 -13.61 -4.17 2.00
C ASN A 61 -13.48 -3.08 3.08
N ILE A 62 -12.90 -3.38 4.25
CA ILE A 62 -12.65 -2.38 5.30
C ILE A 62 -11.68 -1.32 4.77
N TRP A 63 -10.60 -1.73 4.10
CA TRP A 63 -9.66 -0.81 3.47
C TRP A 63 -10.34 0.08 2.42
N LYS A 64 -11.16 -0.51 1.53
CA LYS A 64 -11.90 0.22 0.49
C LYS A 64 -12.86 1.26 1.06
N LYS A 65 -13.65 0.88 2.08
CA LYS A 65 -14.57 1.81 2.78
C LYS A 65 -13.81 3.01 3.34
N ASN A 66 -12.60 2.80 3.82
CA ASN A 66 -11.75 3.85 4.40
C ASN A 66 -10.83 4.51 3.37
N LYS A 67 -11.18 4.47 2.09
CA LYS A 67 -10.50 5.20 1.01
C LYS A 67 -9.03 4.81 0.79
N ILE A 68 -8.63 3.62 1.17
CA ILE A 68 -7.31 3.04 0.95
C ILE A 68 -7.44 1.88 -0.05
N MET A 69 -6.60 1.84 -1.07
CA MET A 69 -6.60 0.79 -2.08
C MET A 69 -5.94 -0.48 -1.53
N PRO A 70 -6.71 -1.56 -1.26
CA PRO A 70 -6.12 -2.79 -0.78
C PRO A 70 -5.43 -3.58 -1.89
N MET A 71 -4.35 -4.27 -1.52
CA MET A 71 -3.63 -5.21 -2.37
C MET A 71 -3.75 -6.62 -1.80
N LEU A 72 -4.37 -7.54 -2.53
CA LEU A 72 -4.47 -8.94 -2.10
C LEU A 72 -3.10 -9.61 -2.18
N PRO A 73 -2.52 -10.09 -1.07
CA PRO A 73 -1.16 -10.61 -1.05
C PRO A 73 -1.04 -12.04 -1.61
N ARG A 74 0.19 -12.46 -1.89
CA ARG A 74 0.49 -13.73 -2.56
C ARG A 74 0.20 -15.00 -1.76
N ASN A 75 0.07 -14.92 -0.45
CA ASN A 75 -0.28 -16.05 0.40
C ASN A 75 -1.76 -16.45 0.33
N ILE A 76 -2.64 -15.53 -0.10
CA ILE A 76 -4.07 -15.80 -0.19
C ILE A 76 -4.34 -16.79 -1.34
N GLY A 77 -5.02 -17.89 -1.00
CA GLY A 77 -5.28 -19.00 -1.92
C GLY A 77 -4.04 -19.82 -2.29
N ALA A 78 -2.88 -19.60 -1.64
CA ALA A 78 -1.68 -20.37 -1.91
C ALA A 78 -1.91 -21.86 -1.66
N ASP A 79 -1.62 -22.70 -2.67
CA ASP A 79 -1.75 -24.14 -2.55
C ASP A 79 -0.52 -24.75 -1.84
N PRO A 80 -0.70 -25.61 -0.83
CA PRO A 80 0.40 -26.26 -0.13
C PRO A 80 1.36 -27.04 -1.03
N ASN A 81 0.88 -27.53 -2.17
CA ASN A 81 1.68 -28.24 -3.16
C ASN A 81 2.24 -27.34 -4.26
N GLY A 82 2.01 -26.02 -4.15
CA GLY A 82 2.53 -25.02 -5.07
C GLY A 82 1.79 -24.95 -6.41
N SER A 83 0.54 -25.43 -6.49
CA SER A 83 -0.26 -25.33 -7.72
C SER A 83 -0.68 -23.89 -8.01
N ILE A 84 -0.19 -23.36 -9.11
CA ILE A 84 -0.58 -22.03 -9.62
C ILE A 84 -2.07 -22.03 -9.98
N GLU A 85 -2.56 -23.06 -10.67
CA GLU A 85 -3.95 -23.18 -11.11
C GLU A 85 -4.93 -23.06 -9.96
N LYS A 86 -4.70 -23.81 -8.87
CA LYS A 86 -5.58 -23.76 -7.68
C LYS A 86 -5.60 -22.38 -7.05
N ARG A 87 -4.42 -21.74 -6.91
CA ARG A 87 -4.36 -20.39 -6.36
C ARG A 87 -5.12 -19.40 -7.24
N ILE A 88 -4.88 -19.39 -8.54
CA ILE A 88 -5.54 -18.48 -9.47
C ILE A 88 -7.05 -18.72 -9.47
N SER A 89 -7.50 -19.98 -9.43
CA SER A 89 -8.93 -20.30 -9.29
C SER A 89 -9.53 -19.71 -7.99
N TYR A 90 -8.80 -19.75 -6.89
CA TYR A 90 -9.24 -19.19 -5.60
C TYR A 90 -9.39 -17.67 -5.63
N ILE A 91 -8.46 -16.95 -6.26
CA ILE A 91 -8.47 -15.47 -6.32
C ILE A 91 -9.20 -14.92 -7.56
N LYS A 92 -9.87 -15.77 -8.33
CA LYS A 92 -10.50 -15.42 -9.61
C LYS A 92 -11.50 -14.29 -9.46
N ASP A 93 -12.33 -14.30 -8.44
CA ASP A 93 -13.35 -13.27 -8.21
C ASP A 93 -12.73 -11.90 -7.97
N PHE A 94 -11.60 -11.80 -7.26
CA PHE A 94 -10.86 -10.55 -7.08
C PHE A 94 -10.31 -10.03 -8.41
N LEU A 95 -9.75 -10.91 -9.23
CA LEU A 95 -9.27 -10.55 -10.58
C LEU A 95 -10.43 -10.07 -11.48
N ASP A 96 -11.53 -10.79 -11.49
CA ASP A 96 -12.71 -10.48 -12.33
C ASP A 96 -13.42 -9.20 -11.88
N ASN A 97 -13.38 -8.87 -10.60
CA ASN A 97 -13.87 -7.61 -10.04
C ASN A 97 -12.93 -6.42 -10.31
N GLY A 98 -11.76 -6.67 -10.87
CA GLY A 98 -10.75 -5.65 -11.10
C GLY A 98 -10.07 -5.15 -9.84
N ASP A 99 -10.03 -5.95 -8.79
CA ASP A 99 -9.31 -5.67 -7.57
C ASP A 99 -7.80 -5.83 -7.76
N TRP A 100 -7.00 -5.12 -6.95
CA TRP A 100 -5.56 -5.27 -7.00
C TRP A 100 -5.11 -6.59 -6.37
N VAL A 101 -4.42 -7.40 -7.15
CA VAL A 101 -3.91 -8.72 -6.73
C VAL A 101 -2.41 -8.82 -6.96
N ALA A 102 -1.67 -9.26 -5.95
CA ALA A 102 -0.24 -9.54 -6.08
C ALA A 102 -0.01 -10.96 -6.63
N LEU A 103 0.78 -11.05 -7.68
CA LEU A 103 1.20 -12.29 -8.35
C LEU A 103 2.73 -12.39 -8.38
N SER A 104 3.27 -13.60 -8.35
CA SER A 104 4.64 -13.86 -8.79
C SER A 104 4.75 -13.71 -10.31
N LEU A 105 5.98 -13.56 -10.82
CA LEU A 105 6.20 -13.52 -12.27
C LEU A 105 5.66 -14.77 -12.99
N LYS A 106 5.84 -15.96 -12.39
CA LYS A 106 5.32 -17.22 -12.94
C LYS A 106 3.79 -17.29 -12.98
N GLU A 107 3.12 -16.79 -11.94
CA GLU A 107 1.66 -16.72 -11.91
C GLU A 107 1.13 -15.71 -12.93
N PHE A 108 1.80 -14.57 -13.05
CA PHE A 108 1.48 -13.56 -14.05
C PHE A 108 1.63 -14.12 -15.47
N GLU A 109 2.73 -14.80 -15.76
CA GLU A 109 2.98 -15.46 -17.05
C GLU A 109 1.92 -16.52 -17.36
N TYR A 110 1.60 -17.37 -16.38
CA TYR A 110 0.56 -18.41 -16.51
C TYR A 110 -0.80 -17.83 -16.90
N VAL A 111 -1.22 -16.73 -16.25
CA VAL A 111 -2.53 -16.12 -16.47
C VAL A 111 -2.56 -15.32 -17.78
N PHE A 112 -1.61 -14.41 -17.97
CA PHE A 112 -1.70 -13.37 -19.00
C PHE A 112 -0.86 -13.62 -20.24
N VAL A 113 0.07 -14.57 -20.21
CA VAL A 113 0.91 -14.94 -21.38
C VAL A 113 0.54 -16.31 -21.91
N GLU A 114 0.36 -17.32 -21.03
CA GLU A 114 0.02 -18.68 -21.45
C GLU A 114 -1.48 -18.92 -21.61
N HIS A 115 -2.33 -17.94 -21.23
CA HIS A 115 -3.80 -17.99 -21.33
C HIS A 115 -4.51 -19.18 -20.63
N LYS A 116 -3.91 -19.77 -19.62
CA LYS A 116 -4.45 -21.00 -19.02
C LYS A 116 -5.69 -20.82 -18.15
N MET A 117 -6.08 -19.57 -17.87
CA MET A 117 -7.28 -19.26 -17.07
C MET A 117 -8.32 -18.39 -17.81
N MET A 118 -7.99 -17.91 -18.98
CA MET A 118 -8.89 -17.10 -19.80
C MET A 118 -9.49 -18.00 -20.89
N SER A 119 -10.64 -18.60 -20.60
CA SER A 119 -11.38 -19.34 -21.65
C SER A 119 -11.77 -18.37 -22.76
N PRO A 120 -11.42 -18.63 -24.03
CA PRO A 120 -11.72 -17.76 -25.17
C PRO A 120 -13.23 -17.50 -25.41
N GLY A 121 -14.11 -18.24 -24.74
CA GLY A 121 -15.57 -18.15 -24.91
C GLY A 121 -16.31 -17.41 -23.77
N GLN A 122 -15.66 -16.97 -22.70
CA GLN A 122 -16.32 -16.26 -21.58
C GLN A 122 -16.11 -14.74 -21.60
N ILE A 123 -15.53 -14.18 -22.63
CA ILE A 123 -15.57 -12.75 -22.88
C ILE A 123 -16.96 -12.45 -23.44
N PHE A 124 -17.87 -11.99 -22.58
CA PHE A 124 -19.15 -11.47 -23.06
C PHE A 124 -18.86 -10.31 -24.02
N PRO A 125 -19.35 -10.37 -25.27
CA PRO A 125 -19.14 -9.28 -26.21
C PRO A 125 -19.75 -8.01 -25.62
N GLY A 126 -18.92 -6.98 -25.36
CA GLY A 126 -19.38 -5.68 -24.90
C GLY A 126 -18.86 -5.23 -23.51
N TYR A 127 -18.21 -6.07 -22.73
CA TYR A 127 -17.62 -5.67 -21.46
C TYR A 127 -16.09 -5.69 -21.55
N ASN A 128 -15.49 -4.50 -21.57
CA ASN A 128 -14.04 -4.32 -21.45
C ASN A 128 -13.63 -4.59 -20.00
N ARG A 129 -13.19 -5.81 -19.68
CA ARG A 129 -12.71 -6.16 -18.33
C ARG A 129 -11.38 -5.46 -18.04
N THR A 130 -11.23 -4.99 -16.81
CA THR A 130 -9.99 -4.40 -16.34
C THR A 130 -9.39 -5.27 -15.24
N TYR A 131 -8.20 -5.82 -15.48
CA TYR A 131 -7.41 -6.55 -14.50
C TYR A 131 -6.35 -5.63 -13.91
N ARG A 132 -6.21 -5.65 -12.59
CA ARG A 132 -5.21 -4.87 -11.85
C ARG A 132 -4.28 -5.80 -11.10
N VAL A 133 -3.02 -5.85 -11.51
CA VAL A 133 -2.07 -6.84 -11.01
C VAL A 133 -0.78 -6.17 -10.56
N CYS A 134 -0.32 -6.57 -9.38
CA CYS A 134 1.03 -6.26 -8.91
C CYS A 134 1.94 -7.48 -9.13
N VAL A 135 2.88 -7.40 -10.07
CA VAL A 135 3.94 -8.41 -10.18
C VAL A 135 4.94 -8.16 -9.06
N ASP A 136 4.78 -8.91 -7.97
CA ASP A 136 5.48 -8.68 -6.71
C ASP A 136 6.80 -9.43 -6.65
N LEU A 137 7.90 -8.68 -6.77
CA LEU A 137 9.29 -9.18 -6.82
C LEU A 137 10.18 -8.37 -5.89
N ALA A 138 11.21 -9.02 -5.36
CA ALA A 138 12.25 -8.33 -4.57
C ALA A 138 13.21 -7.50 -5.45
N ASN A 139 13.43 -7.92 -6.69
CA ASN A 139 14.34 -7.27 -7.64
C ASN A 139 13.59 -6.90 -8.94
N GLY A 140 13.19 -5.65 -9.05
CA GLY A 140 12.56 -5.08 -10.24
C GLY A 140 13.52 -4.64 -11.35
N HIS A 141 14.82 -4.96 -11.25
CA HIS A 141 15.82 -4.60 -12.28
C HIS A 141 16.00 -5.69 -13.35
N MET A 142 15.19 -6.75 -13.34
CA MET A 142 15.32 -7.87 -14.29
C MET A 142 14.67 -7.53 -15.64
N GLU A 143 15.43 -7.62 -16.73
CA GLU A 143 14.94 -7.36 -18.09
C GLU A 143 13.79 -8.29 -18.49
N CYS A 144 13.92 -9.59 -18.19
CA CYS A 144 12.88 -10.60 -18.50
C CYS A 144 11.50 -10.28 -17.87
N LEU A 145 11.45 -9.55 -16.75
CA LEU A 145 10.20 -9.08 -16.14
C LEU A 145 9.45 -8.16 -17.11
N TYR A 146 10.15 -7.21 -17.71
CA TYR A 146 9.56 -6.21 -18.60
C TYR A 146 9.20 -6.79 -19.97
N ASP A 147 9.96 -7.75 -20.46
CA ASP A 147 9.62 -8.50 -21.68
C ASP A 147 8.32 -9.28 -21.49
N THR A 148 8.18 -9.96 -20.35
CA THR A 148 6.95 -10.67 -20.01
C THR A 148 5.74 -9.72 -19.88
N ILE A 149 5.93 -8.54 -19.26
CA ILE A 149 4.87 -7.53 -19.16
C ILE A 149 4.47 -7.00 -20.53
N ASN A 150 5.44 -6.66 -21.39
CA ASN A 150 5.16 -6.17 -22.75
C ASN A 150 4.36 -7.19 -23.56
N LYS A 151 4.74 -8.48 -23.49
CA LYS A 151 4.02 -9.57 -24.14
C LYS A 151 2.58 -9.70 -23.62
N ALA A 152 2.40 -9.65 -22.30
CA ALA A 152 1.07 -9.71 -21.68
C ALA A 152 0.19 -8.51 -22.09
N LYS A 153 0.75 -7.30 -22.17
CA LYS A 153 0.05 -6.10 -22.64
C LYS A 153 -0.39 -6.21 -24.12
N GLU A 154 0.47 -6.75 -24.98
CA GLU A 154 0.12 -7.03 -26.39
C GLU A 154 -1.03 -8.02 -26.47
N ILE A 155 -0.97 -9.11 -25.73
CA ILE A 155 -2.02 -10.13 -25.66
C ILE A 155 -3.33 -9.52 -25.15
N ALA A 156 -3.28 -8.65 -24.13
CA ALA A 156 -4.45 -7.97 -23.60
C ALA A 156 -5.16 -7.12 -24.67
N ARG A 157 -4.40 -6.35 -25.45
CA ARG A 157 -4.96 -5.57 -26.57
C ARG A 157 -5.63 -6.46 -27.62
N ASN A 158 -4.99 -7.55 -27.97
CA ASN A 158 -5.50 -8.49 -28.99
C ASN A 158 -6.78 -9.22 -28.53
N ASN A 159 -7.00 -9.32 -27.23
CA ASN A 159 -8.17 -9.97 -26.63
C ASN A 159 -9.20 -8.99 -26.01
N ASN A 160 -9.09 -7.70 -26.29
CA ASN A 160 -10.03 -6.65 -25.88
C ASN A 160 -10.28 -6.57 -24.36
N TYR A 161 -9.23 -6.69 -23.55
CA TYR A 161 -9.29 -6.37 -22.12
C TYR A 161 -8.20 -5.40 -21.71
N THR A 162 -8.44 -4.67 -20.63
CA THR A 162 -7.47 -3.75 -20.05
C THR A 162 -6.65 -4.48 -18.98
N LEU A 163 -5.32 -4.47 -19.12
CA LEU A 163 -4.41 -5.01 -18.12
C LEU A 163 -3.59 -3.87 -17.51
N ILE A 164 -3.82 -3.58 -16.25
CA ILE A 164 -3.07 -2.56 -15.48
C ILE A 164 -2.03 -3.28 -14.65
N VAL A 165 -0.76 -2.95 -14.86
CA VAL A 165 0.38 -3.64 -14.24
C VAL A 165 1.16 -2.70 -13.35
N MET A 166 1.26 -3.08 -12.08
CA MET A 166 2.19 -2.54 -11.11
C MET A 166 3.36 -3.51 -10.96
N THR A 167 4.59 -3.01 -10.86
CA THR A 167 5.76 -3.85 -10.57
C THR A 167 6.86 -3.07 -9.84
N GLY A 168 7.97 -3.68 -9.59
CA GLY A 168 9.11 -3.18 -8.82
C GLY A 168 9.59 -4.29 -7.88
N ASN A 169 10.45 -4.02 -6.91
CA ASN A 169 10.91 -2.69 -6.52
C ASN A 169 12.20 -2.33 -7.27
N ILE A 170 12.34 -1.06 -7.60
CA ILE A 170 13.58 -0.51 -8.17
C ILE A 170 14.19 0.52 -7.20
N ALA A 171 15.52 0.62 -7.22
CA ALA A 171 16.29 1.54 -6.39
C ALA A 171 17.33 2.32 -7.21
N ASN A 172 17.03 2.58 -8.48
CA ASN A 172 17.88 3.35 -9.37
C ASN A 172 17.00 4.16 -10.33
N SER A 173 17.17 5.46 -10.37
CA SER A 173 16.38 6.36 -11.23
C SER A 173 16.63 6.14 -12.73
N GLU A 174 17.82 5.66 -13.13
CA GLU A 174 18.06 5.32 -14.53
C GLU A 174 17.31 4.06 -14.96
N THR A 175 17.00 3.15 -14.03
CA THR A 175 16.09 2.03 -14.33
C THR A 175 14.68 2.54 -14.63
N TYR A 176 14.19 3.55 -13.89
CA TYR A 176 12.93 4.20 -14.22
C TYR A 176 12.95 4.80 -15.64
N ARG A 177 14.04 5.48 -16.01
CA ARG A 177 14.22 6.02 -17.37
C ARG A 177 14.20 4.92 -18.43
N TRP A 178 14.87 3.79 -18.15
CA TRP A 178 14.89 2.65 -19.04
C TRP A 178 13.49 2.06 -19.23
N ILE A 179 12.73 1.90 -18.14
CA ILE A 179 11.34 1.43 -18.15
C ILE A 179 10.48 2.34 -19.03
N CYS A 180 10.55 3.65 -18.85
CA CYS A 180 9.79 4.59 -19.67
C CYS A 180 9.99 4.37 -21.18
N LYS A 181 11.19 3.98 -21.61
CA LYS A 181 11.51 3.78 -23.01
C LYS A 181 11.18 2.40 -23.55
N HIS A 182 11.24 1.36 -22.69
CA HIS A 182 11.27 -0.03 -23.15
C HIS A 182 10.10 -0.88 -22.67
N ALA A 183 9.35 -0.43 -21.67
CA ALA A 183 8.30 -1.23 -21.05
C ALA A 183 6.94 -0.53 -20.96
N GLU A 184 5.88 -1.30 -21.05
CA GLU A 184 4.49 -0.83 -20.90
C GLU A 184 3.99 -1.10 -19.49
N VAL A 185 4.56 -0.40 -18.51
CA VAL A 185 4.21 -0.49 -17.08
C VAL A 185 3.33 0.68 -16.70
N ASP A 186 2.30 0.44 -15.88
CA ASP A 186 1.40 1.51 -15.42
C ASP A 186 1.85 2.10 -14.08
N TYR A 187 2.37 1.27 -13.17
CA TYR A 187 2.82 1.67 -11.84
C TYR A 187 4.16 1.04 -11.52
N ILE A 188 5.08 1.82 -10.97
CA ILE A 188 6.40 1.34 -10.55
C ILE A 188 6.64 1.61 -9.05
N ARG A 189 6.97 0.56 -8.31
CA ARG A 189 7.30 0.64 -6.89
C ARG A 189 8.75 0.99 -6.72
N LEU A 190 9.01 2.07 -6.01
CA LEU A 190 10.35 2.56 -5.70
C LEU A 190 10.79 2.09 -4.33
N SER A 191 12.08 1.83 -4.18
CA SER A 191 12.81 1.50 -2.95
C SER A 191 13.11 0.03 -2.77
N ILE A 192 14.35 -0.22 -2.39
CA ILE A 192 14.85 -1.52 -1.90
C ILE A 192 15.43 -1.30 -0.51
N GLY A 193 15.06 -2.15 0.44
CA GLY A 193 15.66 -2.15 1.78
C GLY A 193 15.16 -1.09 2.76
N SER A 194 14.19 -0.24 2.40
CA SER A 194 13.69 0.84 3.28
C SER A 194 12.55 0.41 4.21
N GLY A 195 11.89 -0.71 3.96
CA GLY A 195 10.80 -1.22 4.80
C GLY A 195 11.29 -1.59 6.20
N SER A 196 10.50 -1.29 7.25
CA SER A 196 10.91 -1.52 8.64
C SER A 196 11.13 -3.00 8.98
N ASN A 197 10.53 -3.92 8.25
CA ASN A 197 10.72 -5.36 8.39
C ASN A 197 11.72 -5.92 7.35
N CYS A 198 12.30 -5.06 6.51
CA CYS A 198 13.27 -5.45 5.49
C CYS A 198 14.69 -5.32 6.06
N ILE A 199 15.50 -6.35 5.88
CA ILE A 199 16.93 -6.35 6.24
C ILE A 199 17.84 -6.46 5.03
N THR A 200 17.30 -6.34 3.80
CA THR A 200 18.08 -6.40 2.56
C THR A 200 19.24 -5.41 2.59
N ALA A 201 18.98 -4.15 2.96
CA ALA A 201 20.01 -3.12 3.02
C ALA A 201 21.17 -3.49 3.95
N THR A 202 20.88 -4.04 5.13
CA THR A 202 21.89 -4.41 6.11
C THR A 202 22.65 -5.69 5.75
N GLN A 203 22.02 -6.59 4.98
CA GLN A 203 22.61 -7.87 4.60
C GLN A 203 23.35 -7.82 3.26
N THR A 204 22.85 -7.04 2.30
CA THR A 204 23.38 -7.01 0.93
C THR A 204 24.08 -5.70 0.58
N SER A 205 23.95 -4.66 1.44
CA SER A 205 24.41 -3.29 1.17
C SER A 205 23.71 -2.64 -0.03
N ILE A 206 22.59 -3.19 -0.49
CA ILE A 206 21.79 -2.61 -1.59
C ILE A 206 20.71 -1.74 -0.99
N TYR A 207 20.83 -0.43 -1.24
CA TYR A 207 19.92 0.58 -0.71
C TYR A 207 20.01 1.87 -1.52
N TYR A 208 18.93 2.64 -1.55
CA TYR A 208 18.93 4.01 -2.05
C TYR A 208 17.98 4.87 -1.21
N PRO A 209 18.39 6.06 -0.72
CA PRO A 209 17.55 6.95 0.06
C PRO A 209 16.30 7.38 -0.69
N ILE A 210 15.14 7.09 -0.12
CA ILE A 210 13.85 7.09 -0.81
C ILE A 210 13.43 8.47 -1.30
N ALA A 211 13.69 9.53 -0.53
CA ALA A 211 13.30 10.89 -0.92
C ALA A 211 14.02 11.34 -2.20
N SER A 212 15.34 11.12 -2.27
CA SER A 212 16.11 11.40 -3.49
C SER A 212 15.67 10.54 -4.68
N LEU A 213 15.31 9.28 -4.43
CA LEU A 213 14.85 8.39 -5.51
C LEU A 213 13.53 8.86 -6.11
N ILE A 214 12.57 9.28 -5.27
CA ILE A 214 11.28 9.82 -5.72
C ILE A 214 11.50 11.08 -6.57
N ASP A 215 12.28 12.03 -6.06
CA ASP A 215 12.57 13.29 -6.74
C ASP A 215 13.21 13.06 -8.11
N GLU A 216 14.25 12.22 -8.18
CA GLU A 216 14.92 11.87 -9.44
C GLU A 216 13.97 11.19 -10.44
N CYS A 217 13.17 10.21 -9.99
CA CYS A 217 12.20 9.55 -10.84
C CYS A 217 11.12 10.52 -11.32
N LYS A 218 10.66 11.45 -10.47
CA LYS A 218 9.72 12.50 -10.85
C LYS A 218 10.29 13.43 -11.92
N HIS A 219 11.55 13.84 -11.77
CA HIS A 219 12.22 14.63 -12.80
C HIS A 219 12.34 13.88 -14.13
N ILE A 220 12.62 12.57 -14.11
CA ILE A 220 12.65 11.74 -15.32
C ILE A 220 11.26 11.61 -15.92
N LYS A 221 10.21 11.35 -15.11
CA LYS A 221 8.82 11.27 -15.54
C LYS A 221 8.42 12.50 -16.33
N ASN A 222 8.64 13.70 -15.75
CA ASN A 222 8.30 14.97 -16.38
C ASN A 222 9.02 15.19 -17.74
N ARG A 223 10.27 14.67 -17.89
CA ARG A 223 11.00 14.77 -19.14
C ARG A 223 10.55 13.75 -20.19
N CYS A 224 10.02 12.62 -19.77
CA CYS A 224 9.54 11.55 -20.64
C CYS A 224 8.12 11.79 -21.14
N GLU A 225 7.31 12.47 -20.34
CA GLU A 225 5.90 12.68 -20.62
C GLU A 225 5.68 13.36 -21.99
N GLY A 226 4.77 12.79 -22.79
CA GLY A 226 4.42 13.27 -24.13
C GLY A 226 5.49 13.11 -25.22
N LYS A 227 6.58 12.38 -24.97
CA LYS A 227 7.63 12.13 -25.97
C LYS A 227 7.33 10.89 -26.80
N SER A 228 7.49 10.98 -28.11
CA SER A 228 7.19 9.89 -29.07
C SER A 228 8.05 8.63 -28.90
N TYR A 229 9.24 8.74 -28.30
CA TYR A 229 10.13 7.62 -28.05
C TYR A 229 9.86 6.90 -26.72
N VAL A 230 8.84 7.30 -25.99
CA VAL A 230 8.47 6.77 -24.66
C VAL A 230 7.31 5.79 -24.82
N LYS A 231 7.45 4.59 -24.30
CA LYS A 231 6.39 3.59 -24.28
C LYS A 231 5.36 3.85 -23.18
N SER A 232 5.82 4.21 -21.98
CA SER A 232 4.97 4.53 -20.85
C SER A 232 5.62 5.56 -19.92
N THR A 233 4.81 6.23 -19.11
CA THR A 233 5.25 7.07 -18.00
C THR A 233 4.59 6.56 -16.72
N PRO A 234 5.15 5.48 -16.10
CA PRO A 234 4.50 4.83 -14.97
C PRO A 234 4.23 5.77 -13.81
N TYR A 235 3.11 5.56 -13.14
CA TYR A 235 2.87 6.18 -11.84
C TYR A 235 3.91 5.72 -10.82
N ILE A 236 4.46 6.67 -10.07
CA ILE A 236 5.49 6.45 -9.06
C ILE A 236 4.84 6.06 -7.74
N ILE A 237 5.16 4.88 -7.22
CA ILE A 237 4.72 4.44 -5.90
C ILE A 237 5.91 4.46 -4.95
N ALA A 238 5.83 5.30 -3.93
CA ALA A 238 6.78 5.31 -2.84
C ALA A 238 6.48 4.12 -1.91
N ASP A 239 7.31 3.06 -1.96
CA ASP A 239 7.08 1.81 -1.25
C ASP A 239 8.14 1.59 -0.16
N GLY A 240 7.77 1.88 1.07
CA GLY A 240 8.61 1.70 2.26
C GLY A 240 9.18 3.01 2.82
N GLY A 241 9.84 2.89 3.97
CA GLY A 241 10.41 4.04 4.70
C GLY A 241 9.37 4.90 5.44
N VAL A 242 8.09 4.61 5.30
CA VAL A 242 6.99 5.35 5.94
C VAL A 242 6.84 4.92 7.40
N ARG A 243 6.92 5.87 8.32
CA ARG A 243 6.84 5.67 9.78
C ARG A 243 5.64 6.38 10.41
N GLY A 244 5.02 7.31 9.69
CA GLY A 244 3.87 8.08 10.14
C GLY A 244 3.28 8.95 9.04
N TYR A 245 2.30 9.74 9.41
CA TYR A 245 1.55 10.60 8.48
C TYR A 245 2.45 11.58 7.70
N ALA A 246 3.44 12.18 8.39
CA ALA A 246 4.33 13.15 7.77
C ALA A 246 5.15 12.56 6.61
N ASP A 247 5.57 11.29 6.71
CA ASP A 247 6.34 10.64 5.64
C ASP A 247 5.49 10.41 4.39
N VAL A 248 4.19 10.07 4.58
CA VAL A 248 3.21 9.98 3.48
C VAL A 248 3.09 11.31 2.76
N ILE A 249 2.89 12.39 3.52
CA ILE A 249 2.73 13.74 2.97
C ILE A 249 4.00 14.17 2.22
N LYS A 250 5.18 13.91 2.80
CA LYS A 250 6.47 14.20 2.15
C LYS A 250 6.68 13.40 0.86
N ALA A 251 6.26 12.13 0.82
CA ALA A 251 6.37 11.32 -0.39
C ALA A 251 5.56 11.93 -1.56
N ILE A 252 4.33 12.36 -1.29
CA ILE A 252 3.50 13.05 -2.29
C ILE A 252 4.07 14.43 -2.63
N ALA A 253 4.55 15.19 -1.66
CA ALA A 253 5.20 16.48 -1.87
C ALA A 253 6.44 16.37 -2.77
N LEU A 254 7.22 15.29 -2.67
CA LEU A 254 8.35 14.96 -3.53
C LEU A 254 7.94 14.57 -4.96
N GLY A 255 6.69 14.21 -5.17
CA GLY A 255 6.16 13.85 -6.49
C GLY A 255 5.88 12.37 -6.69
N ALA A 256 5.83 11.56 -5.63
CA ALA A 256 5.21 10.24 -5.73
C ALA A 256 3.73 10.41 -6.09
N ASP A 257 3.25 9.57 -7.00
CA ASP A 257 1.83 9.56 -7.35
C ASP A 257 1.02 8.86 -6.24
N TYR A 258 1.59 7.80 -5.66
CA TYR A 258 0.98 7.03 -4.58
C TYR A 258 2.02 6.62 -3.54
N VAL A 259 1.55 6.25 -2.36
CA VAL A 259 2.37 5.68 -1.28
C VAL A 259 1.86 4.29 -0.94
N MET A 260 2.76 3.31 -0.87
CA MET A 260 2.45 1.96 -0.42
C MET A 260 2.91 1.79 1.02
N ILE A 261 1.99 1.37 1.90
CA ILE A 261 2.23 1.32 3.34
C ILE A 261 2.24 -0.13 3.83
N GLY A 262 3.35 -0.51 4.46
CA GLY A 262 3.59 -1.82 5.04
C GLY A 262 3.32 -1.86 6.55
N SER A 263 4.38 -1.99 7.34
CA SER A 263 4.31 -2.27 8.78
C SER A 263 3.52 -1.25 9.61
N LEU A 264 3.39 -0.01 9.16
CA LEU A 264 2.54 0.98 9.83
C LEU A 264 1.08 0.50 9.88
N PHE A 265 0.59 -0.09 8.79
CA PHE A 265 -0.76 -0.64 8.71
C PHE A 265 -0.92 -1.96 9.48
N THR A 266 0.15 -2.70 9.73
CA THR A 266 0.08 -3.88 10.61
C THR A 266 -0.38 -3.53 12.03
N GLY A 267 -0.06 -2.32 12.51
CA GLY A 267 -0.47 -1.83 13.82
C GLY A 267 -1.92 -1.33 13.90
N LEU A 268 -2.72 -1.47 12.85
CA LEU A 268 -4.13 -1.15 12.87
C LEU A 268 -4.97 -2.36 13.32
N LEU A 269 -6.08 -2.09 13.99
CA LEU A 269 -6.90 -3.13 14.60
C LEU A 269 -7.37 -4.18 13.60
N GLU A 270 -7.85 -3.77 12.45
CA GLU A 270 -8.44 -4.63 11.42
C GLU A 270 -7.41 -5.25 10.47
N SER A 271 -6.10 -4.98 10.67
CA SER A 271 -5.06 -5.62 9.86
C SER A 271 -5.09 -7.14 10.01
N ALA A 272 -4.67 -7.85 8.96
CA ALA A 272 -4.63 -9.32 8.92
C ALA A 272 -3.48 -9.94 9.75
N ALA A 273 -2.75 -9.13 10.52
CA ALA A 273 -1.63 -9.60 11.31
C ALA A 273 -2.09 -10.52 12.45
N PRO A 274 -1.40 -11.65 12.68
CA PRO A 274 -1.70 -12.53 13.79
C PRO A 274 -1.55 -11.81 15.13
N LEU A 275 -2.46 -12.13 16.06
CA LEU A 275 -2.35 -11.70 17.46
C LEU A 275 -1.25 -12.49 18.17
N ASP A 276 -0.46 -11.82 19.00
CA ASP A 276 0.44 -12.49 19.93
C ASP A 276 -0.32 -12.92 21.18
N ILE A 277 -0.76 -14.16 21.17
CA ILE A 277 -1.55 -14.76 22.25
C ILE A 277 -0.73 -14.92 23.55
N GLU A 278 0.59 -15.13 23.46
CA GLU A 278 1.44 -15.27 24.64
C GLU A 278 1.59 -13.96 25.39
N CYS A 279 1.82 -12.88 24.69
CA CYS A 279 1.85 -11.53 25.28
C CYS A 279 0.50 -11.12 25.85
N TYR A 280 -0.57 -11.46 25.17
CA TYR A 280 -1.94 -11.20 25.62
C TYR A 280 -2.30 -12.00 26.90
N ASN A 281 -1.99 -13.30 26.96
CA ASN A 281 -2.29 -14.15 28.10
C ASN A 281 -1.47 -13.79 29.38
N SER A 282 -0.33 -13.11 29.25
CA SER A 282 0.43 -12.65 30.40
C SER A 282 -0.28 -11.51 31.15
N HIS A 283 -1.14 -10.74 30.47
CA HIS A 283 -1.92 -9.63 31.06
C HIS A 283 -3.34 -10.02 31.45
N TYR A 284 -3.94 -11.01 30.78
CA TYR A 284 -5.32 -11.46 31.02
C TYR A 284 -5.35 -12.95 31.38
N LYS A 285 -5.54 -13.23 32.66
CA LYS A 285 -5.61 -14.58 33.27
C LYS A 285 -6.83 -15.43 32.87
N TYR A 286 -7.54 -15.17 31.77
CA TYR A 286 -8.75 -15.87 31.38
C TYR A 286 -8.75 -16.33 29.93
N GLY A 287 -8.81 -17.67 29.74
CA GLY A 287 -8.75 -18.41 28.49
C GLY A 287 -9.95 -18.30 27.54
N TYR A 288 -10.36 -17.10 27.14
CA TYR A 288 -11.49 -16.88 26.21
C TYR A 288 -11.10 -16.04 24.99
N ALA A 289 -9.84 -16.01 24.58
CA ALA A 289 -9.37 -14.85 23.86
C ALA A 289 -9.59 -14.82 22.33
N ALA A 290 -9.33 -15.87 21.57
CA ALA A 290 -9.25 -15.73 20.10
C ALA A 290 -10.63 -15.62 19.40
N GLY A 291 -11.64 -16.36 19.87
CA GLY A 291 -12.99 -16.29 19.30
C GLY A 291 -13.74 -15.02 19.72
N ILE A 292 -13.66 -14.68 20.99
CA ILE A 292 -14.37 -13.51 21.55
C ILE A 292 -13.78 -12.19 21.05
N ILE A 293 -12.47 -12.12 20.78
CA ILE A 293 -11.85 -10.90 20.21
C ILE A 293 -12.35 -10.69 18.78
N ASN A 294 -12.37 -11.70 17.92
CA ASN A 294 -12.90 -11.56 16.56
C ASN A 294 -14.41 -11.24 16.57
N ASP A 295 -15.19 -11.91 17.40
CA ASP A 295 -16.62 -11.64 17.51
C ASP A 295 -16.89 -10.30 18.21
N GLY A 296 -16.10 -9.93 19.21
CA GLY A 296 -16.17 -8.64 19.87
C GLY A 296 -15.75 -7.48 18.96
N ILE A 297 -14.69 -7.64 18.18
CA ILE A 297 -14.24 -6.66 17.19
C ILE A 297 -15.31 -6.51 16.10
N ASN A 298 -15.81 -7.59 15.55
CA ASN A 298 -16.85 -7.55 14.53
C ASN A 298 -18.16 -6.93 15.05
N ASN A 299 -18.56 -7.25 16.29
CA ASN A 299 -19.73 -6.65 16.91
C ASN A 299 -19.55 -5.14 17.19
N ILE A 300 -18.34 -4.70 17.58
CA ILE A 300 -18.06 -3.28 17.80
C ILE A 300 -17.93 -2.53 16.47
N LEU A 301 -17.32 -3.13 15.44
CA LEU A 301 -17.26 -2.56 14.10
C LEU A 301 -18.66 -2.44 13.49
N ASN A 302 -19.50 -3.45 13.65
CA ASN A 302 -20.90 -3.41 13.21
C ASN A 302 -21.73 -2.36 13.97
N LEU A 303 -21.45 -2.15 15.26
CA LEU A 303 -22.08 -1.07 16.06
C LEU A 303 -21.61 0.31 15.60
N TRP A 304 -20.36 0.47 15.14
CA TRP A 304 -19.86 1.73 14.59
C TRP A 304 -20.42 2.00 13.18
N ASP A 305 -20.46 0.99 12.31
CA ASP A 305 -21.06 1.10 10.96
C ASP A 305 -22.57 1.41 11.03
N GLY A 306 -23.28 0.84 11.99
CA GLY A 306 -24.73 1.07 12.18
C GLY A 306 -25.12 2.44 12.77
N LEU A 307 -24.16 3.20 13.28
CA LEU A 307 -24.40 4.55 13.84
C LEU A 307 -24.16 5.67 12.82
N GLU A 308 -23.56 5.38 11.67
CA GLU A 308 -23.31 6.35 10.60
C GLU A 308 -24.38 6.32 9.48
N ASP A 309 -25.23 5.29 9.42
CA ASP A 309 -26.38 5.22 8.53
C ASP A 309 -27.61 5.91 9.17
N GLU A 310 -27.62 7.25 9.18
CA GLU A 310 -28.79 8.06 9.63
C GLU A 310 -30.05 7.89 8.74
N ASP A 311 -29.96 7.14 7.62
CA ASP A 311 -31.06 7.00 6.66
C ASP A 311 -31.93 5.74 6.80
N ASN A 312 -31.64 4.82 7.76
CA ASN A 312 -32.47 3.63 8.02
C ASN A 312 -33.19 3.69 9.36
N ASN A 313 -34.34 4.35 9.34
CA ASN A 313 -35.29 4.51 10.42
C ASN A 313 -36.19 3.27 10.55
N ASP A 314 -35.68 2.11 11.00
CA ASP A 314 -36.54 1.10 11.61
C ASP A 314 -35.70 0.09 12.43
N THR A 315 -36.04 0.02 13.73
CA THR A 315 -35.55 -0.94 14.74
C THR A 315 -34.13 -0.72 15.30
N LEU A 316 -33.82 0.44 15.81
CA LEU A 316 -32.65 0.65 16.69
C LEU A 316 -33.07 0.70 18.15
N VAL A 317 -32.53 -0.22 18.96
CA VAL A 317 -32.52 -0.11 20.43
C VAL A 317 -31.83 1.21 20.77
N LYS A 318 -32.53 2.16 21.38
CA LYS A 318 -31.96 3.42 21.86
C LYS A 318 -30.92 3.13 22.94
N ILE A 319 -29.66 2.95 22.53
CA ILE A 319 -28.52 2.93 23.44
C ILE A 319 -28.28 4.37 23.88
N ASP A 320 -28.15 4.61 25.17
CA ASP A 320 -27.81 5.94 25.71
C ASP A 320 -26.44 6.35 25.11
N ASN A 321 -26.41 7.49 24.43
CA ASN A 321 -25.19 8.01 23.81
C ASN A 321 -23.99 8.10 24.79
N LYS A 322 -24.24 8.29 26.07
CA LYS A 322 -23.19 8.32 27.12
C LYS A 322 -22.61 6.92 27.41
N GLU A 323 -23.45 5.90 27.43
CA GLU A 323 -22.99 4.51 27.62
C GLU A 323 -22.19 4.02 26.43
N LEU A 324 -22.61 4.38 25.22
CA LEU A 324 -21.89 4.06 23.98
C LEU A 324 -20.51 4.76 23.93
N GLU A 325 -20.45 6.04 24.26
CA GLU A 325 -19.19 6.79 24.32
C GLU A 325 -18.24 6.25 25.40
N GLN A 326 -18.77 5.75 26.53
CA GLN A 326 -17.93 5.11 27.51
C GLN A 326 -17.40 3.76 27.03
N LYS A 327 -18.24 2.92 26.42
CA LYS A 327 -17.82 1.65 25.80
C LYS A 327 -16.74 1.85 24.72
N LYS A 328 -16.87 2.90 23.90
CA LYS A 328 -15.83 3.27 22.93
C LYS A 328 -14.51 3.64 23.61
N LYS A 329 -14.54 4.43 24.70
CA LYS A 329 -13.33 4.82 25.46
C LYS A 329 -12.65 3.62 26.11
N ASP A 330 -13.42 2.73 26.71
CA ASP A 330 -12.91 1.52 27.35
C ASP A 330 -12.28 0.59 26.31
N PHE A 331 -12.93 0.41 25.15
CA PHE A 331 -12.41 -0.37 24.06
C PHE A 331 -11.10 0.22 23.49
N ILE A 332 -11.02 1.54 23.28
CA ILE A 332 -9.78 2.21 22.80
C ILE A 332 -8.65 2.01 23.82
N LYS A 333 -8.96 1.98 25.10
CA LYS A 333 -7.97 1.71 26.16
C LYS A 333 -7.47 0.27 26.07
N ASP A 334 -8.37 -0.70 25.97
CA ASP A 334 -8.04 -2.13 25.91
C ASP A 334 -7.33 -2.49 24.59
N MET A 335 -7.64 -1.80 23.49
CA MET A 335 -7.01 -1.98 22.20
C MET A 335 -5.49 -1.79 22.24
N LYS A 336 -4.99 -0.88 23.10
CA LYS A 336 -3.54 -0.60 23.22
C LYS A 336 -2.74 -1.76 23.81
N ASP A 337 -3.40 -2.69 24.48
CA ASP A 337 -2.78 -3.89 25.05
C ASP A 337 -2.70 -5.03 24.04
N ILE A 338 -3.36 -4.90 22.88
CA ILE A 338 -3.30 -5.88 21.79
C ILE A 338 -1.97 -5.78 21.08
N VAL A 339 -1.25 -6.89 20.97
CA VAL A 339 0.01 -6.99 20.25
C VAL A 339 -0.17 -7.86 19.01
N LYS A 340 0.31 -7.37 17.90
CA LYS A 340 0.28 -8.05 16.60
C LYS A 340 1.67 -8.37 16.10
N GLU A 341 1.80 -9.52 15.43
CA GLU A 341 3.04 -9.95 14.82
C GLU A 341 3.16 -9.39 13.39
N SER A 342 4.16 -8.54 13.16
CA SER A 342 4.50 -7.98 11.86
C SER A 342 5.73 -8.66 11.28
N TYR A 343 5.63 -9.17 10.06
CA TYR A 343 6.77 -9.76 9.36
C TYR A 343 6.75 -9.43 7.87
N GLY A 344 7.96 -9.26 7.30
CA GLY A 344 8.13 -9.03 5.86
C GLY A 344 7.92 -10.29 5.03
N MET A 345 7.55 -10.13 3.76
CA MET A 345 7.28 -11.25 2.84
C MET A 345 8.51 -12.12 2.52
N SER A 346 9.72 -11.63 2.77
CA SER A 346 10.98 -12.39 2.64
C SER A 346 11.36 -13.21 3.86
N THR A 347 10.59 -13.16 4.96
CA THR A 347 10.82 -14.00 6.15
C THR A 347 10.53 -15.47 5.85
N LYS A 348 11.20 -16.38 6.59
CA LYS A 348 10.92 -17.82 6.48
C LYS A 348 9.46 -18.15 6.75
N LYS A 349 8.81 -17.42 7.68
CA LYS A 349 7.38 -17.57 7.99
C LYS A 349 6.53 -17.25 6.78
N ALA A 350 6.72 -16.10 6.16
CA ALA A 350 5.98 -15.70 4.96
C ALA A 350 6.26 -16.63 3.76
N GLN A 351 7.51 -17.06 3.57
CA GLN A 351 7.87 -18.01 2.52
C GLN A 351 7.08 -19.32 2.67
N LYS A 352 6.94 -19.84 3.90
CA LYS A 352 6.16 -21.05 4.18
C LYS A 352 4.65 -20.87 3.99
N LEU A 353 4.10 -19.67 4.21
CA LEU A 353 2.70 -19.38 3.93
C LEU A 353 2.40 -19.44 2.42
N ILE A 354 3.36 -19.07 1.59
CA ILE A 354 3.22 -19.11 0.12
C ILE A 354 3.46 -20.52 -0.41
N ASN A 355 4.48 -21.23 0.13
CA ASN A 355 4.80 -22.59 -0.28
C ASN A 355 5.37 -23.37 0.92
N PRO A 356 4.53 -24.09 1.69
CA PRO A 356 4.91 -24.82 2.90
C PRO A 356 6.00 -25.90 2.68
N ASN A 357 6.00 -26.52 1.50
CA ASN A 357 6.87 -27.64 1.16
C ASN A 357 8.18 -27.20 0.49
N ALA A 358 8.31 -25.93 0.10
CA ALA A 358 9.54 -25.46 -0.49
C ALA A 358 10.66 -25.27 0.56
N LYS A 359 11.89 -25.53 0.15
CA LYS A 359 13.07 -25.17 0.95
C LYS A 359 13.11 -23.64 1.10
N SER A 360 13.04 -23.18 2.35
CA SER A 360 13.13 -21.74 2.63
C SER A 360 14.48 -21.18 2.20
N LYS A 361 14.44 -20.03 1.52
CA LYS A 361 15.64 -19.25 1.18
C LYS A 361 16.12 -18.46 2.40
N THR A 362 17.32 -17.91 2.32
CA THR A 362 17.84 -16.97 3.32
C THR A 362 16.84 -15.82 3.51
N SER A 363 16.56 -15.49 4.78
CA SER A 363 15.62 -14.41 5.10
C SER A 363 16.26 -13.05 4.90
N GLU A 364 15.60 -12.18 4.15
CA GLU A 364 15.89 -10.75 4.07
C GLU A 364 14.85 -9.91 4.81
N GLY A 365 14.10 -10.52 5.71
CA GLY A 365 13.09 -9.87 6.54
C GLY A 365 13.21 -10.28 8.01
N CYS A 366 12.68 -9.43 8.89
CA CYS A 366 12.55 -9.69 10.32
C CYS A 366 11.09 -9.68 10.76
N THR A 367 10.86 -10.30 11.91
CA THR A 367 9.58 -10.25 12.62
C THR A 367 9.68 -9.21 13.74
N LYS A 368 8.62 -8.45 13.93
CA LYS A 368 8.46 -7.47 15.00
C LYS A 368 7.09 -7.62 15.63
N TYR A 369 6.98 -7.26 16.90
CA TYR A 369 5.73 -7.17 17.62
C TYR A 369 5.31 -5.70 17.72
N ILE A 370 4.06 -5.40 17.35
CA ILE A 370 3.55 -4.03 17.24
C ILE A 370 2.27 -3.94 18.04
N HIS A 371 2.20 -2.99 18.96
CA HIS A 371 0.96 -2.66 19.65
C HIS A 371 -0.04 -2.04 18.69
N VAL A 372 -1.31 -2.41 18.83
CA VAL A 372 -2.40 -1.78 18.11
C VAL A 372 -2.57 -0.36 18.63
N LYS A 373 -2.67 0.60 17.72
CA LYS A 373 -2.74 2.03 18.06
C LYS A 373 -4.10 2.63 17.78
N GLU A 374 -4.70 2.24 16.67
CA GLU A 374 -5.94 2.84 16.14
C GLU A 374 -6.62 1.88 15.15
N THR A 375 -7.85 2.16 14.79
CA THR A 375 -8.57 1.47 13.73
C THR A 375 -8.16 2.01 12.36
N VAL A 376 -8.50 1.26 11.28
CA VAL A 376 -8.29 1.75 9.90
C VAL A 376 -9.03 3.07 9.67
N LYS A 377 -10.26 3.18 10.20
CA LYS A 377 -11.06 4.42 10.09
C LYS A 377 -10.36 5.61 10.77
N GLN A 378 -9.97 5.45 12.04
CA GLN A 378 -9.28 6.51 12.77
C GLN A 378 -8.01 6.97 12.07
N TRP A 379 -7.21 6.01 11.58
CA TRP A 379 -6.01 6.31 10.84
C TRP A 379 -6.30 7.08 9.54
N SER A 380 -7.32 6.64 8.80
CA SER A 380 -7.72 7.30 7.55
C SER A 380 -8.22 8.72 7.78
N ASP A 381 -9.08 8.93 8.78
CA ASP A 381 -9.60 10.25 9.14
C ASP A 381 -8.47 11.21 9.54
N ASN A 382 -7.53 10.72 10.38
CA ASN A 382 -6.34 11.49 10.75
C ASN A 382 -5.49 11.83 9.52
N MET A 383 -5.30 10.88 8.60
CA MET A 383 -4.52 11.12 7.38
C MET A 383 -5.16 12.20 6.50
N ILE A 384 -6.48 12.13 6.33
CA ILE A 384 -7.25 13.15 5.59
C ILE A 384 -7.04 14.53 6.21
N ASP A 385 -7.15 14.63 7.52
CA ASP A 385 -7.02 15.89 8.25
C ASP A 385 -5.59 16.46 8.18
N TYR A 386 -4.56 15.60 8.27
CA TYR A 386 -3.17 16.04 8.13
C TYR A 386 -2.83 16.42 6.69
N PHE A 387 -3.34 15.72 5.68
CA PHE A 387 -3.20 16.13 4.28
C PHE A 387 -3.82 17.50 4.06
N ARG A 388 -5.07 17.70 4.48
CA ARG A 388 -5.76 18.98 4.37
C ARG A 388 -5.00 20.12 5.05
N SER A 389 -4.43 19.84 6.23
CA SER A 389 -3.56 20.80 6.91
C SER A 389 -2.33 21.16 6.07
N ALA A 390 -1.57 20.17 5.61
CA ALA A 390 -0.38 20.41 4.80
C ALA A 390 -0.70 21.18 3.51
N MET A 391 -1.78 20.80 2.84
CA MET A 391 -2.27 21.47 1.63
C MET A 391 -2.67 22.92 1.89
N SER A 392 -3.34 23.19 3.00
CA SER A 392 -3.73 24.56 3.36
C SER A 392 -2.53 25.46 3.69
N TYR A 393 -1.51 24.93 4.38
CA TYR A 393 -0.27 25.66 4.65
C TYR A 393 0.56 25.95 3.39
N THR A 394 0.41 25.15 2.35
CA THR A 394 1.14 25.29 1.08
C THR A 394 0.31 25.94 -0.03
N ASP A 395 -0.88 26.46 0.29
CA ASP A 395 -1.82 27.06 -0.66
C ASP A 395 -2.18 26.15 -1.83
N LYS A 396 -2.43 24.86 -1.54
CA LYS A 396 -2.80 23.84 -2.52
C LYS A 396 -4.18 23.29 -2.22
N LYS A 397 -5.12 23.50 -3.15
CA LYS A 397 -6.52 23.11 -2.95
C LYS A 397 -6.79 21.64 -3.34
N TYR A 398 -6.10 21.13 -4.35
CA TYR A 398 -6.25 19.76 -4.86
C TYR A 398 -4.93 18.99 -4.72
N ILE A 399 -5.04 17.68 -4.51
CA ILE A 399 -3.88 16.81 -4.37
C ILE A 399 -2.91 16.91 -5.56
N ASN A 400 -3.43 17.08 -6.78
CA ASN A 400 -2.64 17.24 -7.99
C ASN A 400 -1.87 18.57 -8.06
N ASP A 401 -2.29 19.57 -7.29
CA ASP A 401 -1.57 20.84 -7.17
C ASP A 401 -0.51 20.79 -6.07
N PHE A 402 -0.67 19.88 -5.12
CA PHE A 402 0.30 19.61 -4.04
C PHE A 402 1.45 18.68 -4.50
N ARG A 403 1.11 17.63 -5.26
CA ARG A 403 2.03 16.57 -5.69
C ARG A 403 3.21 17.11 -6.50
N GLY A 404 4.41 17.07 -5.90
CA GLY A 404 5.66 17.50 -6.52
C GLY A 404 5.69 18.97 -6.96
N LYS A 405 4.87 19.83 -6.30
CA LYS A 405 4.75 21.27 -6.61
C LYS A 405 4.78 22.15 -5.36
N VAL A 406 5.38 21.65 -4.29
CA VAL A 406 5.64 22.38 -3.05
C VAL A 406 7.12 22.37 -2.76
N ASP A 407 7.60 23.41 -2.10
CA ASP A 407 9.01 23.53 -1.77
C ASP A 407 9.38 22.69 -0.56
N LEU A 408 10.57 22.10 -0.59
CA LEU A 408 11.10 21.24 0.46
C LEU A 408 12.44 21.80 0.94
N ILE A 409 12.61 21.81 2.26
CA ILE A 409 13.81 22.28 2.92
C ILE A 409 14.64 21.06 3.38
N ILE A 410 15.94 21.09 3.11
CA ILE A 410 16.90 20.14 3.68
C ILE A 410 17.25 20.62 5.08
N ASN A 411 17.00 19.79 6.08
CA ASN A 411 17.21 20.11 7.47
C ASN A 411 18.65 19.81 7.92
N SER A 412 19.19 20.66 8.80
CA SER A 412 20.37 20.31 9.58
C SER A 412 20.06 19.21 10.60
N SER A 413 21.09 18.50 11.07
CA SER A 413 20.91 17.45 12.10
C SER A 413 20.24 17.97 13.37
N SER A 414 20.48 19.21 13.76
CA SER A 414 19.84 19.83 14.92
C SER A 414 18.36 20.14 14.69
N ALA A 415 18.01 20.57 13.48
CA ALA A 415 16.61 20.79 13.10
C ALA A 415 15.83 19.47 13.07
N ILE A 416 16.42 18.39 12.56
CA ILE A 416 15.82 17.04 12.56
C ILE A 416 15.47 16.59 13.99
N LEU A 417 16.39 16.79 14.95
CA LEU A 417 16.14 16.45 16.35
C LEU A 417 15.01 17.27 16.97
N ALA A 418 14.83 18.51 16.55
CA ALA A 418 13.75 19.38 17.05
C ALA A 418 12.36 18.95 16.50
N VAL A 419 12.29 18.44 15.29
CA VAL A 419 11.02 18.00 14.66
C VAL A 419 10.57 16.62 15.16
N ASN A 420 11.52 15.75 15.54
CA ASN A 420 11.26 14.36 15.97
C ASN A 420 11.11 14.21 17.50
N LYS A 421 10.66 15.25 18.19
CA LYS A 421 10.41 15.25 19.65
C LYS A 421 9.22 14.39 20.04
#